data_aa0fd4de2ae28f8e42f72dbe0c0b0c1e
#
_entry.id   aa0fd4de2ae28f8e42f72dbe0c0b0c1e
#
_cell.length_a   1.000
_cell.length_b   1.000
_cell.length_c   1.000
_cell.angle_alpha   90.00
_cell.angle_beta   90.00
_cell.angle_gamma   90.00
#
_symmetry.space_group_name_H-M   'P 1'
#
loop_
_entity.id
_entity.type
_entity.pdbx_description
1 polymer ?
#
loop_
_entity_poly.entity_id
_entity_poly.type
_entity_poly.pdbx_seq_one_letter_code
_entity_poly.pdbx_strand_id
1 'polypeptide(L)'
;MMKEMYIEILEKKLWERIDSTGILKVDSKNKTIRNESRFFSFYVDYPKLFKEDYLRQQVKIEISAKTTRLKPELRKINSWIDKFLKEEDFLEINCLTPFETAANKFSAFLWRADCKDRTSDDKKFNDPAIIRHLYDLYKLKEVIKNNKSDFYELISRIYEDDKKRGNKDNSLSLKDFSNMAMKKIESDGLYEQEYNNFVTNMFYKPSDIVLYVDALNFFKELICNI
;
A
#
# COMPACT_ATOMS: atom_id res chain seq x y z
N MET A 1 7.52 5.42 -27.68
CA MET A 1 7.43 6.80 -28.18
C MET A 1 6.28 7.61 -27.57
N MET A 2 4.99 7.39 -27.86
CA MET A 2 3.92 8.21 -27.23
C MET A 2 3.84 8.10 -25.69
N LYS A 3 4.02 6.91 -25.12
CA LYS A 3 3.95 6.70 -23.65
C LYS A 3 5.11 7.36 -22.89
N GLU A 4 6.30 7.35 -23.44
CA GLU A 4 7.49 8.04 -22.88
C GLU A 4 7.30 9.55 -22.88
N MET A 5 6.81 10.11 -23.97
CA MET A 5 6.50 11.53 -24.07
C MET A 5 5.46 12.00 -23.01
N TYR A 6 4.45 11.18 -22.69
CA TYR A 6 3.49 11.51 -21.62
C TYR A 6 4.14 11.55 -20.24
N ILE A 7 5.06 10.62 -19.95
CA ILE A 7 5.79 10.63 -18.68
C ILE A 7 6.70 11.86 -18.59
N GLU A 8 7.43 12.19 -19.64
CA GLU A 8 8.29 13.37 -19.64
C GLU A 8 7.52 14.68 -19.42
N ILE A 9 6.36 14.82 -20.08
CA ILE A 9 5.48 16.00 -19.88
C ILE A 9 4.94 16.04 -18.45
N LEU A 10 4.49 14.90 -17.92
CA LEU A 10 3.95 14.79 -16.55
C LEU A 10 5.07 15.09 -15.53
N GLU A 11 6.24 14.48 -15.71
CA GLU A 11 7.43 14.68 -14.89
C GLU A 11 7.79 16.16 -14.84
N LYS A 12 7.96 16.79 -15.98
CA LYS A 12 8.31 18.21 -16.07
C LYS A 12 7.31 19.10 -15.35
N LYS A 13 6.00 18.94 -15.63
CA LYS A 13 4.95 19.75 -14.99
C LYS A 13 4.88 19.55 -13.48
N LEU A 14 5.02 18.31 -13.00
CA LEU A 14 5.02 18.03 -11.57
C LEU A 14 6.24 18.62 -10.88
N TRP A 15 7.42 18.48 -11.46
CA TRP A 15 8.65 19.00 -10.89
C TRP A 15 8.64 20.52 -10.83
N GLU A 16 8.29 21.19 -11.94
CA GLU A 16 8.15 22.65 -11.96
C GLU A 16 7.15 23.14 -10.88
N ARG A 17 6.04 22.42 -10.68
CA ARG A 17 5.05 22.78 -9.67
C ARG A 17 5.55 22.57 -8.24
N ILE A 18 6.26 21.48 -7.98
CA ILE A 18 6.84 21.18 -6.66
C ILE A 18 7.95 22.17 -6.33
N ASP A 19 8.88 22.37 -7.26
CA ASP A 19 10.02 23.28 -7.07
C ASP A 19 9.56 24.74 -6.93
N SER A 20 8.45 25.13 -7.57
CA SER A 20 7.88 26.48 -7.44
C SER A 20 7.41 26.84 -6.01
N THR A 21 7.28 25.84 -5.13
CA THR A 21 6.97 26.10 -3.71
C THR A 21 8.14 26.75 -2.97
N GLY A 22 9.37 26.65 -3.48
CA GLY A 22 10.59 27.12 -2.84
C GLY A 22 11.00 26.37 -1.57
N ILE A 23 10.16 25.41 -1.11
CA ILE A 23 10.34 24.65 0.13
C ILE A 23 10.65 23.18 -0.19
N LEU A 24 9.98 22.63 -1.18
CA LEU A 24 10.10 21.25 -1.62
C LEU A 24 11.04 21.14 -2.80
N LYS A 25 11.81 20.06 -2.89
CA LYS A 25 12.71 19.78 -4.02
C LYS A 25 12.52 18.37 -4.54
N VAL A 26 12.47 18.23 -5.85
CA VAL A 26 12.41 16.90 -6.47
C VAL A 26 13.82 16.30 -6.53
N ASP A 27 13.95 15.07 -6.02
CA ASP A 27 15.15 14.27 -6.21
C ASP A 27 15.13 13.65 -7.62
N SER A 28 15.70 14.36 -8.58
CA SER A 28 15.73 13.95 -9.99
C SER A 28 16.59 12.70 -10.26
N LYS A 29 17.46 12.32 -9.33
CA LYS A 29 18.36 11.16 -9.47
C LYS A 29 17.68 9.85 -9.10
N ASN A 30 16.68 9.88 -8.19
CA ASN A 30 15.98 8.72 -7.67
C ASN A 30 14.59 8.60 -8.28
N LYS A 31 14.53 8.23 -9.55
CA LYS A 31 13.26 7.93 -10.21
C LYS A 31 13.20 6.48 -10.68
N THR A 32 12.02 5.94 -10.74
CA THR A 32 11.77 4.58 -11.23
C THR A 32 10.65 4.59 -12.26
N ILE A 33 10.90 4.01 -13.43
CA ILE A 33 9.91 3.77 -14.48
C ILE A 33 9.84 2.26 -14.71
N ARG A 34 8.64 1.69 -14.67
CA ARG A 34 8.41 0.24 -14.81
C ARG A 34 7.14 -0.04 -15.63
N ASN A 35 6.95 -1.31 -15.99
CA ASN A 35 5.74 -1.81 -16.65
C ASN A 35 5.40 -1.03 -17.91
N GLU A 36 6.34 -0.91 -18.83
CA GLU A 36 6.15 -0.18 -20.10
C GLU A 36 5.64 1.26 -19.86
N SER A 37 6.25 1.97 -18.91
CA SER A 37 5.88 3.33 -18.53
C SER A 37 4.49 3.47 -17.87
N ARG A 38 3.90 2.37 -17.36
CA ARG A 38 2.64 2.41 -16.60
C ARG A 38 2.82 2.67 -15.11
N PHE A 39 4.06 2.65 -14.63
CA PHE A 39 4.41 2.98 -13.25
C PHE A 39 5.58 3.96 -13.26
N PHE A 40 5.40 5.04 -12.54
CA PHE A 40 6.41 6.07 -12.34
C PHE A 40 6.48 6.43 -10.88
N SER A 41 7.68 6.52 -10.31
CA SER A 41 7.85 7.04 -8.96
C SER A 41 9.10 7.91 -8.86
N PHE A 42 9.02 8.89 -7.97
CA PHE A 42 10.10 9.80 -7.63
C PHE A 42 10.00 10.23 -6.17
N TYR A 43 11.03 10.91 -5.69
CA TYR A 43 11.09 11.38 -4.32
C TYR A 43 11.11 12.89 -4.26
N VAL A 44 10.53 13.43 -3.21
CA VAL A 44 10.48 14.87 -2.94
C VAL A 44 11.10 15.10 -1.57
N ASP A 45 12.16 15.90 -1.54
CA ASP A 45 12.79 16.36 -0.32
C ASP A 45 11.94 17.43 0.33
N TYR A 46 11.82 17.38 1.65
CA TYR A 46 11.20 18.42 2.46
C TYR A 46 12.15 18.87 3.57
N PRO A 47 11.96 20.09 4.16
CA PRO A 47 12.79 20.57 5.25
C PRO A 47 12.77 19.60 6.43
N LYS A 48 13.96 19.21 6.89
CA LYS A 48 14.14 18.28 8.01
C LYS A 48 14.30 19.06 9.29
N LEU A 49 13.32 19.00 10.15
CA LEU A 49 13.36 19.61 11.48
C LEU A 49 14.03 18.68 12.50
N PHE A 50 13.95 17.36 12.31
CA PHE A 50 14.49 16.35 13.21
C PHE A 50 15.22 15.27 12.41
N LYS A 51 16.23 14.66 13.02
CA LYS A 51 16.90 13.45 12.51
C LYS A 51 16.35 12.25 13.28
N GLU A 52 15.39 11.58 12.68
CA GLU A 52 14.80 10.36 13.21
C GLU A 52 15.01 9.23 12.21
N ASP A 53 15.66 8.16 12.64
CA ASP A 53 16.06 7.05 11.74
C ASP A 53 14.88 6.25 11.21
N TYR A 54 13.75 6.25 11.91
CA TYR A 54 12.53 5.55 11.52
C TYR A 54 11.63 6.36 10.57
N LEU A 55 11.81 7.69 10.48
CA LEU A 55 11.05 8.53 9.56
C LEU A 55 11.74 8.61 8.19
N ARG A 56 10.96 8.42 7.15
CA ARG A 56 11.47 8.70 5.80
C ARG A 56 11.74 10.19 5.68
N GLN A 57 12.92 10.50 5.20
CA GLN A 57 13.36 11.90 5.02
C GLN A 57 12.89 12.50 3.69
N GLN A 58 12.10 11.76 2.93
CA GLN A 58 11.56 12.14 1.63
C GLN A 58 10.13 11.62 1.49
N VAL A 59 9.29 12.37 0.80
CA VAL A 59 7.98 11.89 0.35
C VAL A 59 8.18 11.16 -0.98
N LYS A 60 7.74 9.91 -1.05
CA LYS A 60 7.71 9.16 -2.30
C LYS A 60 6.37 9.36 -2.99
N ILE A 61 6.40 9.84 -4.22
CA ILE A 61 5.22 9.94 -5.08
C ILE A 61 5.26 8.77 -6.06
N GLU A 62 4.18 8.01 -6.09
CA GLU A 62 3.99 6.87 -6.98
C GLU A 62 2.77 7.10 -7.86
N ILE A 63 2.96 7.04 -9.16
CA ILE A 63 1.91 7.20 -10.16
C ILE A 63 1.80 5.89 -10.95
N SER A 64 0.62 5.33 -11.00
CA SER A 64 0.36 4.09 -11.72
C SER A 64 -0.84 4.24 -12.64
N ALA A 65 -0.66 3.97 -13.93
CA ALA A 65 -1.74 3.88 -14.90
C ALA A 65 -2.45 2.52 -14.75
N LYS A 66 -3.25 2.40 -13.69
CA LYS A 66 -4.03 1.21 -13.37
C LYS A 66 -5.52 1.56 -13.36
N THR A 67 -6.31 0.75 -14.05
CA THR A 67 -7.76 0.89 -13.98
C THR A 67 -8.29 0.43 -12.63
N THR A 68 -9.18 1.19 -12.04
CA THR A 68 -9.91 0.77 -10.84
C THR A 68 -10.92 -0.32 -11.21
N ARG A 69 -11.19 -1.24 -10.31
CA ARG A 69 -12.19 -2.30 -10.51
C ARG A 69 -13.59 -1.88 -10.11
N LEU A 70 -13.64 -0.94 -9.15
CA LEU A 70 -14.88 -0.32 -8.70
C LEU A 70 -14.89 1.16 -9.10
N LYS A 71 -16.08 1.75 -9.11
CA LYS A 71 -16.22 3.19 -9.34
C LYS A 71 -15.52 3.96 -8.21
N PRO A 72 -14.58 4.86 -8.51
CA PRO A 72 -13.95 5.69 -7.49
C PRO A 72 -14.97 6.57 -6.76
N GLU A 73 -14.65 6.89 -5.52
CA GLU A 73 -15.42 7.82 -4.69
C GLU A 73 -14.76 9.19 -4.65
N LEU A 74 -15.55 10.23 -4.83
CA LEU A 74 -15.08 11.59 -4.64
C LEU A 74 -14.88 11.86 -3.14
N ARG A 75 -13.67 12.24 -2.73
CA ARG A 75 -13.31 12.50 -1.35
C ARG A 75 -12.74 13.90 -1.19
N LYS A 76 -13.17 14.57 -0.14
CA LYS A 76 -12.58 15.84 0.30
C LYS A 76 -11.32 15.56 1.09
N ILE A 77 -10.22 16.18 0.69
CA ILE A 77 -8.93 16.07 1.37
C ILE A 77 -8.50 17.44 1.78
N ASN A 78 -8.23 17.62 3.07
CA ASN A 78 -7.62 18.81 3.63
C ASN A 78 -6.52 18.44 4.61
N SER A 79 -5.62 19.36 4.88
CA SER A 79 -4.52 19.14 5.81
C SER A 79 -5.01 19.05 7.27
N TRP A 80 -4.18 18.50 8.15
CA TRP A 80 -4.43 18.53 9.58
C TRP A 80 -4.44 19.98 10.13
N ILE A 81 -3.64 20.85 9.51
CA ILE A 81 -3.56 22.28 9.87
C ILE A 81 -4.88 22.96 9.53
N ASP A 82 -5.41 22.78 8.32
CA ASP A 82 -6.70 23.34 7.90
C ASP A 82 -7.82 22.88 8.84
N LYS A 83 -7.84 21.59 9.18
CA LYS A 83 -8.79 21.03 10.15
C LYS A 83 -8.66 21.69 11.54
N PHE A 84 -7.43 21.92 12.00
CA PHE A 84 -7.17 22.58 13.28
C PHE A 84 -7.59 24.05 13.26
N LEU A 85 -7.29 24.76 12.18
CA LEU A 85 -7.67 26.15 11.97
C LEU A 85 -9.14 26.33 11.62
N LYS A 86 -9.88 25.23 11.38
CA LYS A 86 -11.27 25.20 10.91
C LYS A 86 -11.45 25.89 9.55
N GLU A 87 -10.43 25.85 8.73
CA GLU A 87 -10.48 26.33 7.36
C GLU A 87 -11.22 25.29 6.48
N GLU A 88 -12.10 25.79 5.62
CA GLU A 88 -12.90 24.92 4.74
C GLU A 88 -12.20 24.64 3.38
N ASP A 89 -10.92 24.99 3.26
CA ASP A 89 -10.15 24.68 2.07
C ASP A 89 -9.92 23.17 1.95
N PHE A 90 -10.50 22.58 0.95
CA PHE A 90 -10.33 21.15 0.65
C PHE A 90 -10.19 20.93 -0.84
N LEU A 91 -9.40 19.92 -1.16
CA LEU A 91 -9.27 19.40 -2.52
C LEU A 91 -10.21 18.20 -2.68
N GLU A 92 -11.04 18.19 -3.72
CA GLU A 92 -11.84 17.03 -4.07
C GLU A 92 -11.08 16.17 -5.08
N ILE A 93 -10.86 14.90 -4.72
CA ILE A 93 -10.21 13.94 -5.62
C ILE A 93 -10.96 12.61 -5.66
N ASN A 94 -10.87 11.93 -6.81
CA ASN A 94 -11.37 10.58 -6.95
C ASN A 94 -10.41 9.60 -6.26
N CYS A 95 -10.90 8.92 -5.24
CA CYS A 95 -10.15 7.94 -4.46
C CYS A 95 -10.66 6.52 -4.74
N LEU A 96 -9.76 5.53 -4.65
CA LEU A 96 -10.18 4.14 -4.52
C LEU A 96 -11.10 4.00 -3.32
N THR A 97 -12.14 3.16 -3.46
CA THR A 97 -13.00 2.85 -2.31
C THR A 97 -12.20 2.14 -1.22
N PRO A 98 -12.54 2.32 0.07
CA PRO A 98 -11.94 1.54 1.15
C PRO A 98 -12.08 0.04 0.91
N PHE A 99 -13.16 -0.38 0.28
CA PHE A 99 -13.45 -1.77 -0.06
C PHE A 99 -12.46 -2.34 -1.10
N GLU A 100 -12.24 -1.65 -2.22
CA GLU A 100 -11.24 -2.06 -3.20
C GLU A 100 -9.82 -1.99 -2.63
N THR A 101 -9.56 -0.99 -1.77
CA THR A 101 -8.30 -0.86 -1.05
C THR A 101 -8.03 -2.09 -0.19
N ALA A 102 -9.03 -2.56 0.57
CA ALA A 102 -8.91 -3.76 1.40
C ALA A 102 -8.59 -5.00 0.56
N ALA A 103 -9.30 -5.20 -0.55
CA ALA A 103 -9.08 -6.33 -1.44
C ALA A 103 -7.68 -6.32 -2.08
N ASN A 104 -7.20 -5.15 -2.52
CA ASN A 104 -5.84 -5.00 -3.04
C ASN A 104 -4.78 -5.29 -1.95
N LYS A 105 -5.01 -4.86 -0.70
CA LYS A 105 -4.08 -5.12 0.42
C LYS A 105 -4.05 -6.60 0.80
N PHE A 106 -5.19 -7.28 0.77
CA PHE A 106 -5.27 -8.72 1.00
C PHE A 106 -4.43 -9.49 -0.02
N SER A 107 -4.65 -9.26 -1.31
CA SER A 107 -3.87 -9.89 -2.38
C SER A 107 -2.39 -9.56 -2.28
N ALA A 108 -2.04 -8.29 -2.09
CA ALA A 108 -0.65 -7.85 -1.99
C ALA A 108 0.08 -8.50 -0.81
N PHE A 109 -0.59 -8.69 0.33
CA PHE A 109 0.01 -9.33 1.50
C PHE A 109 0.28 -10.81 1.23
N LEU A 110 -0.68 -11.55 0.67
CA LEU A 110 -0.50 -12.95 0.30
C LEU A 110 0.69 -13.16 -0.65
N TRP A 111 0.74 -12.42 -1.76
CA TRP A 111 1.81 -12.54 -2.74
C TRP A 111 3.18 -12.18 -2.17
N ARG A 112 3.27 -11.16 -1.33
CA ARG A 112 4.52 -10.75 -0.73
C ARG A 112 4.97 -11.71 0.37
N ALA A 113 4.06 -12.26 1.16
CA ALA A 113 4.37 -13.28 2.15
C ALA A 113 4.88 -14.56 1.48
N ASP A 114 4.28 -14.96 0.34
CA ASP A 114 4.76 -16.11 -0.41
C ASP A 114 6.17 -15.89 -0.99
N CYS A 115 6.45 -14.70 -1.50
CA CYS A 115 7.76 -14.36 -2.08
C CYS A 115 8.81 -13.95 -1.04
N LYS A 116 8.46 -13.88 0.25
CA LYS A 116 9.40 -13.42 1.27
C LYS A 116 10.56 -14.37 1.44
N ASP A 117 11.76 -13.82 1.31
CA ASP A 117 13.03 -14.53 1.54
C ASP A 117 13.83 -13.74 2.58
N ARG A 118 13.93 -14.31 3.79
CA ARG A 118 14.63 -13.72 4.93
C ARG A 118 16.15 -13.65 4.75
N THR A 119 16.68 -14.40 3.81
CA THR A 119 18.13 -14.44 3.50
C THR A 119 18.55 -13.42 2.45
N SER A 120 17.56 -12.82 1.77
CA SER A 120 17.82 -11.87 0.71
C SER A 120 18.10 -10.46 1.24
N ASP A 121 19.16 -9.84 0.76
CA ASP A 121 19.47 -8.42 0.98
C ASP A 121 18.58 -7.49 0.10
N ASP A 122 17.93 -8.04 -0.92
CA ASP A 122 17.02 -7.28 -1.77
C ASP A 122 15.70 -7.03 -1.03
N LYS A 123 15.43 -5.74 -0.74
CA LYS A 123 14.18 -5.28 -0.13
C LYS A 123 12.93 -5.70 -0.91
N LYS A 124 13.05 -6.08 -2.17
CA LYS A 124 11.94 -6.62 -2.94
C LYS A 124 11.44 -7.95 -2.36
N PHE A 125 12.34 -8.77 -1.87
CA PHE A 125 12.04 -10.10 -1.32
C PHE A 125 12.00 -10.12 0.21
N ASN A 126 12.66 -9.17 0.87
CA ASN A 126 12.72 -9.08 2.34
C ASN A 126 12.27 -7.70 2.85
N ASP A 127 11.11 -7.22 2.41
CA ASP A 127 10.54 -5.95 2.88
C ASP A 127 9.77 -6.16 4.21
N PRO A 128 10.25 -5.62 5.34
CA PRO A 128 9.51 -5.71 6.60
C PRO A 128 8.21 -4.90 6.58
N ALA A 129 8.09 -3.93 5.68
CA ALA A 129 6.94 -3.04 5.61
C ALA A 129 5.66 -3.72 5.08
N ILE A 130 5.74 -4.96 4.57
CA ILE A 130 4.54 -5.70 4.11
C ILE A 130 3.57 -5.96 5.26
N ILE A 131 4.08 -6.05 6.49
CA ILE A 131 3.27 -6.36 7.68
C ILE A 131 2.19 -5.30 7.94
N ARG A 132 2.36 -4.06 7.44
CA ARG A 132 1.37 -3.00 7.54
C ARG A 132 0.03 -3.38 6.92
N HIS A 133 0.02 -4.28 5.95
CA HIS A 133 -1.23 -4.74 5.33
C HIS A 133 -2.15 -5.45 6.32
N LEU A 134 -1.62 -6.15 7.33
CA LEU A 134 -2.44 -6.74 8.41
C LEU A 134 -3.18 -5.66 9.21
N TYR A 135 -2.45 -4.61 9.61
CA TYR A 135 -3.04 -3.47 10.31
C TYR A 135 -4.14 -2.81 9.47
N ASP A 136 -3.83 -2.52 8.23
CA ASP A 136 -4.76 -1.86 7.31
C ASP A 136 -6.05 -2.69 7.09
N LEU A 137 -5.92 -4.00 6.92
CA LEU A 137 -7.06 -4.91 6.79
C LEU A 137 -7.93 -4.91 8.05
N TYR A 138 -7.30 -4.96 9.22
CA TYR A 138 -8.04 -4.89 10.48
C TYR A 138 -8.80 -3.56 10.64
N LYS A 139 -8.18 -2.43 10.29
CA LYS A 139 -8.84 -1.11 10.32
C LYS A 139 -9.99 -1.00 9.32
N LEU A 140 -9.98 -1.81 8.26
CA LEU A 140 -11.03 -1.87 7.24
C LEU A 140 -12.05 -3.00 7.48
N LYS A 141 -11.98 -3.68 8.64
CA LYS A 141 -12.81 -4.87 8.94
C LYS A 141 -14.31 -4.64 8.81
N GLU A 142 -14.82 -3.49 9.23
CA GLU A 142 -16.25 -3.19 9.15
C GLU A 142 -16.72 -3.04 7.71
N VAL A 143 -15.89 -2.42 6.87
CA VAL A 143 -16.16 -2.28 5.42
C VAL A 143 -16.22 -3.67 4.76
N ILE A 144 -15.32 -4.57 5.14
CA ILE A 144 -15.26 -5.94 4.63
C ILE A 144 -16.48 -6.74 5.13
N LYS A 145 -16.78 -6.69 6.43
CA LYS A 145 -17.87 -7.45 7.04
C LYS A 145 -19.25 -7.09 6.48
N ASN A 146 -19.48 -5.81 6.22
CA ASN A 146 -20.73 -5.31 5.65
C ASN A 146 -20.96 -5.74 4.20
N ASN A 147 -19.91 -6.18 3.49
CA ASN A 147 -19.97 -6.56 2.06
C ASN A 147 -19.20 -7.87 1.81
N LYS A 148 -19.38 -8.85 2.66
CA LYS A 148 -18.53 -10.06 2.72
C LYS A 148 -18.54 -10.85 1.41
N SER A 149 -19.70 -11.09 0.81
CA SER A 149 -19.83 -11.83 -0.46
C SER A 149 -19.05 -11.16 -1.58
N ASP A 150 -19.28 -9.86 -1.76
CA ASP A 150 -18.64 -9.06 -2.82
C ASP A 150 -17.14 -8.95 -2.60
N PHE A 151 -16.68 -8.99 -1.33
CA PHE A 151 -15.27 -9.00 -1.00
C PHE A 151 -14.58 -10.24 -1.55
N TYR A 152 -15.14 -11.43 -1.35
CA TYR A 152 -14.56 -12.68 -1.84
C TYR A 152 -14.59 -12.78 -3.36
N GLU A 153 -15.62 -12.28 -4.01
CA GLU A 153 -15.66 -12.17 -5.46
C GLU A 153 -14.56 -11.23 -5.96
N LEU A 154 -14.38 -10.07 -5.33
CA LEU A 154 -13.38 -9.10 -5.73
C LEU A 154 -11.95 -9.62 -5.54
N ILE A 155 -11.62 -10.24 -4.40
CA ILE A 155 -10.29 -10.80 -4.18
C ILE A 155 -9.98 -11.96 -5.14
N SER A 156 -10.98 -12.76 -5.51
CA SER A 156 -10.81 -13.83 -6.50
C SER A 156 -10.44 -13.26 -7.87
N ARG A 157 -11.12 -12.21 -8.32
CA ARG A 157 -10.77 -11.51 -9.57
C ARG A 157 -9.37 -10.88 -9.50
N ILE A 158 -9.00 -10.28 -8.37
CA ILE A 158 -7.67 -9.71 -8.18
C ILE A 158 -6.60 -10.79 -8.24
N TYR A 159 -6.84 -11.93 -7.60
CA TYR A 159 -5.91 -13.06 -7.58
C TYR A 159 -5.65 -13.58 -8.99
N GLU A 160 -6.68 -13.80 -9.80
CA GLU A 160 -6.53 -14.23 -11.19
C GLU A 160 -5.76 -13.23 -12.06
N ASP A 161 -6.00 -11.92 -11.84
CA ASP A 161 -5.23 -10.87 -12.53
C ASP A 161 -3.76 -10.85 -12.10
N ASP A 162 -3.49 -11.09 -10.82
CA ASP A 162 -2.13 -11.11 -10.28
C ASP A 162 -1.36 -12.34 -10.76
N LYS A 163 -2.02 -13.50 -10.89
CA LYS A 163 -1.44 -14.71 -11.52
C LYS A 163 -0.97 -14.41 -12.94
N LYS A 164 -1.82 -13.80 -13.77
CA LYS A 164 -1.49 -13.45 -15.16
C LYS A 164 -0.29 -12.50 -15.26
N ARG A 165 -0.17 -11.55 -14.33
CA ARG A 165 0.92 -10.55 -14.33
C ARG A 165 2.25 -11.13 -13.82
N GLY A 166 2.19 -12.10 -12.94
CA GLY A 166 3.38 -12.61 -12.24
C GLY A 166 4.25 -13.56 -13.06
N ASN A 167 3.83 -13.99 -14.25
CA ASN A 167 4.48 -15.07 -15.03
C ASN A 167 4.78 -16.31 -14.18
N LYS A 168 4.08 -16.48 -13.06
CA LYS A 168 4.19 -17.64 -12.20
C LYS A 168 3.15 -18.65 -12.68
N ASP A 169 3.61 -19.83 -13.02
CA ASP A 169 2.77 -21.01 -13.22
C ASP A 169 2.20 -21.45 -11.86
N ASN A 170 1.29 -20.62 -11.36
CA ASN A 170 0.63 -20.90 -10.11
C ASN A 170 -0.72 -21.57 -10.41
N SER A 171 -0.70 -22.90 -10.43
CA SER A 171 -1.88 -23.75 -10.60
C SER A 171 -2.79 -23.76 -9.37
N LEU A 172 -2.35 -23.17 -8.24
CA LEU A 172 -3.10 -23.19 -6.99
C LEU A 172 -4.39 -22.39 -7.08
N SER A 173 -5.42 -22.88 -6.39
CA SER A 173 -6.61 -22.08 -6.12
C SER A 173 -6.27 -20.92 -5.16
N LEU A 174 -7.11 -19.88 -5.11
CA LEU A 174 -6.97 -18.81 -4.14
C LEU A 174 -6.92 -19.36 -2.71
N LYS A 175 -7.77 -20.35 -2.40
CA LYS A 175 -7.83 -21.01 -1.09
C LYS A 175 -6.51 -21.70 -0.74
N ASP A 176 -5.97 -22.52 -1.63
CA ASP A 176 -4.74 -23.27 -1.37
C ASP A 176 -3.55 -22.33 -1.23
N PHE A 177 -3.47 -21.32 -2.11
CA PHE A 177 -2.46 -20.28 -2.04
C PHE A 177 -2.51 -19.48 -0.72
N SER A 178 -3.71 -19.10 -0.29
CA SER A 178 -3.92 -18.37 0.97
C SER A 178 -3.50 -19.20 2.17
N ASN A 179 -3.84 -20.50 2.18
CA ASN A 179 -3.45 -21.42 3.24
C ASN A 179 -1.93 -21.65 3.28
N MET A 180 -1.28 -21.74 2.11
CA MET A 180 0.17 -21.87 2.02
C MET A 180 0.88 -20.61 2.55
N ALA A 181 0.43 -19.42 2.13
CA ALA A 181 0.97 -18.17 2.62
C ALA A 181 0.76 -18.00 4.14
N MET A 182 -0.41 -18.40 4.65
CA MET A 182 -0.71 -18.35 6.08
C MET A 182 0.25 -19.22 6.91
N LYS A 183 0.53 -20.45 6.45
CA LYS A 183 1.50 -21.33 7.11
C LYS A 183 2.90 -20.70 7.18
N LYS A 184 3.33 -20.01 6.12
CA LYS A 184 4.61 -19.28 6.13
C LYS A 184 4.61 -18.14 7.15
N ILE A 185 3.51 -17.39 7.24
CA ILE A 185 3.37 -16.30 8.21
C ILE A 185 3.42 -16.83 9.64
N GLU A 186 2.71 -17.92 9.94
CA GLU A 186 2.66 -18.52 11.27
C GLU A 186 3.97 -19.15 11.71
N SER A 187 4.74 -19.70 10.76
CA SER A 187 6.04 -20.33 11.05
C SER A 187 7.18 -19.35 11.21
N ASP A 188 7.00 -18.08 10.85
CA ASP A 188 8.03 -17.03 10.87
C ASP A 188 7.74 -16.01 11.97
N GLY A 189 8.35 -16.21 13.14
CA GLY A 189 8.18 -15.34 14.32
C GLY A 189 8.63 -13.88 14.12
N LEU A 190 9.38 -13.58 13.06
CA LEU A 190 9.81 -12.21 12.77
C LEU A 190 8.65 -11.32 12.31
N TYR A 191 7.56 -11.88 11.80
CA TYR A 191 6.37 -11.08 11.44
C TYR A 191 5.77 -10.33 12.64
N GLU A 192 5.71 -10.97 13.80
CA GLU A 192 5.22 -10.32 15.01
C GLU A 192 6.14 -9.18 15.44
N GLN A 193 7.45 -9.40 15.40
CA GLN A 193 8.43 -8.37 15.72
C GLN A 193 8.36 -7.18 14.77
N GLU A 194 8.27 -7.43 13.45
CA GLU A 194 8.11 -6.40 12.43
C GLU A 194 6.82 -5.59 12.65
N TYR A 195 5.72 -6.26 13.00
CA TYR A 195 4.43 -5.62 13.27
C TYR A 195 4.49 -4.73 14.51
N ASN A 196 5.03 -5.24 15.61
CA ASN A 196 5.17 -4.48 16.86
C ASN A 196 6.07 -3.26 16.67
N ASN A 197 7.17 -3.40 15.95
CA ASN A 197 8.03 -2.27 15.58
C ASN A 197 7.26 -1.22 14.73
N PHE A 198 6.45 -1.69 13.79
CA PHE A 198 5.63 -0.81 12.96
C PHE A 198 4.62 -0.01 13.80
N VAL A 199 3.81 -0.66 14.63
CA VAL A 199 2.77 0.03 15.41
C VAL A 199 3.37 0.96 16.46
N THR A 200 4.47 0.58 17.09
CA THR A 200 5.15 1.42 18.09
C THR A 200 5.68 2.72 17.49
N ASN A 201 6.20 2.67 16.27
CA ASN A 201 6.85 3.82 15.64
C ASN A 201 5.89 4.72 14.84
N MET A 202 4.69 4.22 14.51
CA MET A 202 3.77 4.92 13.59
C MET A 202 2.56 5.56 14.26
N PHE A 203 2.23 5.19 15.51
CA PHE A 203 1.01 5.66 16.15
C PHE A 203 1.27 6.41 17.44
N TYR A 204 0.73 7.64 17.54
CA TYR A 204 0.82 8.49 18.73
C TYR A 204 -0.26 8.17 19.76
N LYS A 205 -1.42 7.69 19.31
CA LYS A 205 -2.56 7.44 20.19
C LYS A 205 -2.64 5.95 20.52
N PRO A 206 -2.65 5.56 21.79
CA PRO A 206 -2.83 4.15 22.17
C PRO A 206 -4.10 3.52 21.59
N SER A 207 -5.17 4.30 21.37
CA SER A 207 -6.43 3.85 20.76
C SER A 207 -6.29 3.41 19.29
N ASP A 208 -5.22 3.83 18.62
CA ASP A 208 -4.99 3.47 17.22
C ASP A 208 -4.15 2.20 17.09
N ILE A 209 -3.55 1.75 18.19
CA ILE A 209 -2.75 0.53 18.24
C ILE A 209 -3.68 -0.69 18.14
N VAL A 210 -3.38 -1.56 17.20
CA VAL A 210 -4.01 -2.87 17.02
C VAL A 210 -2.97 -3.91 17.40
N LEU A 211 -3.33 -4.88 18.23
CA LEU A 211 -2.43 -5.97 18.59
C LEU A 211 -2.19 -6.89 17.40
N TYR A 212 -0.97 -7.42 17.30
CA TYR A 212 -0.63 -8.38 16.23
C TYR A 212 -1.59 -9.56 16.17
N VAL A 213 -1.91 -10.13 17.31
CA VAL A 213 -2.80 -11.27 17.43
C VAL A 213 -4.20 -10.97 16.89
N ASP A 214 -4.73 -9.77 17.13
CA ASP A 214 -6.05 -9.37 16.64
C ASP A 214 -6.06 -9.18 15.12
N ALA A 215 -5.02 -8.53 14.59
CA ALA A 215 -4.87 -8.32 13.15
C ALA A 215 -4.68 -9.65 12.41
N LEU A 216 -3.86 -10.56 12.97
CA LEU A 216 -3.61 -11.87 12.40
C LEU A 216 -4.87 -12.76 12.46
N ASN A 217 -5.60 -12.77 13.56
CA ASN A 217 -6.83 -13.54 13.70
C ASN A 217 -7.90 -13.07 12.71
N PHE A 218 -8.02 -11.76 12.51
CA PHE A 218 -8.91 -11.25 11.47
C PHE A 218 -8.48 -11.70 10.07
N PHE A 219 -7.19 -11.68 9.77
CA PHE A 219 -6.68 -12.18 8.50
C PHE A 219 -6.95 -13.67 8.30
N LYS A 220 -6.80 -14.48 9.35
CA LYS A 220 -7.19 -15.90 9.36
C LYS A 220 -8.68 -16.09 9.09
N GLU A 221 -9.53 -15.29 9.73
CA GLU A 221 -10.99 -15.30 9.48
C GLU A 221 -11.29 -15.07 7.99
N LEU A 222 -10.61 -14.13 7.35
CA LEU A 222 -10.78 -13.89 5.92
C LEU A 222 -10.40 -15.10 5.08
N ILE A 223 -9.29 -15.77 5.40
CA ILE A 223 -8.83 -16.96 4.66
C ILE A 223 -9.78 -18.14 4.86
N CYS A 224 -10.27 -18.36 6.07
CA CYS A 224 -11.19 -19.47 6.35
C CYS A 224 -12.53 -19.36 5.60
N ASN A 225 -12.87 -18.19 5.10
CA ASN A 225 -14.14 -17.95 4.38
C ASN A 225 -13.97 -17.92 2.85
N ILE A 226 -12.75 -18.16 2.32
CA ILE A 226 -12.47 -18.43 0.91
C ILE A 226 -12.75 -19.93 0.66
#